data_83aff83665c46005341bd6195da46fab
#
_entry.id   83aff83665c46005341bd6195da46fab
#
_cell.length_a   1.000
_cell.length_b   1.000
_cell.length_c   1.000
_cell.angle_alpha   90.00
_cell.angle_beta   90.00
_cell.angle_gamma   90.00
#
_symmetry.space_group_name_H-M   'P 1'
#
loop_
_entity.id
_entity.type
_entity.pdbx_description
1 polymer ?
#
loop_
_entity_poly.entity_id
_entity_poly.type
_entity_poly.pdbx_seq_one_letter_code
_entity_poly.pdbx_strand_id
1 'polypeptide(L)'
;MGAAQALSLRPADPRPAPCKVCGADAPLFGLTDFNRSCEEARGKVLPLSGAAVYYRRCPQCSLVFTDAFDDWSMADFEAHIYNDGYLAVDPDYVETRPTNTAAVVAKTFAAAADSLDVLDYGGGNGVMAAELLRHGFRSAATYDAFSQGFRERPWRRFRLVTCFETLEHMADPVSGAADIVDLLDEDGLFLFSTLAQPANFNDLGMRWWYIGPRNGHITLHSRLSLTRLFGRFGLNVASFDDNIHVAYRTIPDFARHVFKA
;
A
#
# COMPACT_ATOMS: atom_id res chain seq x y z
N MET A 1 -32.11 -2.00 -11.62
CA MET A 1 -31.43 -1.30 -10.50
C MET A 1 -31.21 -2.35 -9.43
N GLY A 2 -29.98 -2.89 -9.31
CA GLY A 2 -29.62 -3.76 -8.21
C GLY A 2 -29.69 -2.96 -6.91
N ALA A 3 -30.20 -3.53 -5.83
CA ALA A 3 -30.18 -2.92 -4.52
C ALA A 3 -28.71 -2.63 -4.17
N ALA A 4 -28.41 -1.37 -3.79
CA ALA A 4 -27.08 -1.02 -3.32
C ALA A 4 -26.72 -1.92 -2.13
N GLN A 5 -25.57 -2.58 -2.19
CA GLN A 5 -25.09 -3.43 -1.09
C GLN A 5 -24.93 -2.56 0.16
N ALA A 6 -25.53 -3.00 1.26
CA ALA A 6 -25.45 -2.26 2.50
C ALA A 6 -24.04 -2.31 3.09
N LEU A 7 -23.51 -1.15 3.49
CA LEU A 7 -22.22 -1.06 4.19
C LEU A 7 -22.30 -1.85 5.50
N SER A 8 -21.48 -2.88 5.63
CA SER A 8 -21.37 -3.69 6.84
C SER A 8 -19.92 -3.69 7.31
N LEU A 9 -19.67 -3.15 8.50
CA LEU A 9 -18.37 -3.14 9.15
C LEU A 9 -18.36 -4.12 10.32
N ARG A 10 -17.22 -4.75 10.56
CA ARG A 10 -17.03 -5.58 11.73
C ARG A 10 -17.22 -4.74 13.01
N PRO A 11 -18.05 -5.19 13.97
CA PRO A 11 -18.22 -4.48 15.23
C PRO A 11 -16.89 -4.35 15.99
N ALA A 12 -16.64 -3.17 16.58
CA ALA A 12 -15.45 -2.96 17.39
C ALA A 12 -15.48 -3.80 18.68
N ASP A 13 -14.40 -4.52 18.94
CA ASP A 13 -14.13 -5.12 20.24
C ASP A 13 -13.29 -4.16 21.09
N PRO A 14 -13.72 -3.76 22.30
CA PRO A 14 -12.95 -2.87 23.16
C PRO A 14 -11.65 -3.51 23.70
N ARG A 15 -11.54 -4.85 23.66
CA ARG A 15 -10.33 -5.56 24.06
C ARG A 15 -9.19 -5.30 23.07
N PRO A 16 -7.91 -5.35 23.52
CA PRO A 16 -6.80 -5.34 22.60
C PRO A 16 -6.90 -6.48 21.58
N ALA A 17 -6.51 -6.19 20.33
CA ALA A 17 -6.40 -7.22 19.28
C ALA A 17 -4.93 -7.45 18.92
N PRO A 18 -4.58 -8.65 18.42
CA PRO A 18 -3.24 -8.91 17.92
C PRO A 18 -2.85 -7.94 16.80
N CYS A 19 -1.67 -7.34 16.90
CA CYS A 19 -1.13 -6.50 15.85
C CYS A 19 -0.92 -7.32 14.57
N LYS A 20 -1.45 -6.83 13.45
CA LYS A 20 -1.36 -7.50 12.14
C LYS A 20 0.08 -7.76 11.65
N VAL A 21 1.08 -7.05 12.18
CA VAL A 21 2.49 -7.22 11.79
C VAL A 21 3.27 -8.04 12.82
N CYS A 22 3.20 -7.71 14.11
CA CYS A 22 4.09 -8.33 15.11
C CYS A 22 3.37 -9.19 16.16
N GLY A 23 2.05 -9.27 16.12
CA GLY A 23 1.24 -10.10 17.02
C GLY A 23 1.07 -9.56 18.44
N ALA A 24 1.71 -8.43 18.80
CA ALA A 24 1.57 -7.85 20.13
C ALA A 24 0.15 -7.27 20.33
N ASP A 25 -0.33 -7.25 21.56
CA ASP A 25 -1.62 -6.67 21.91
C ASP A 25 -1.68 -5.18 21.55
N ALA A 26 -2.62 -4.82 20.67
CA ALA A 26 -2.84 -3.47 20.19
C ALA A 26 -4.18 -2.94 20.73
N PRO A 27 -4.16 -1.98 21.68
CA PRO A 27 -5.38 -1.35 22.19
C PRO A 27 -6.05 -0.46 21.14
N LEU A 28 -7.31 -0.11 21.41
CA LEU A 28 -7.99 0.93 20.63
C LEU A 28 -7.21 2.24 20.72
N PHE A 29 -7.07 2.89 19.56
CA PHE A 29 -6.36 4.16 19.40
C PHE A 29 -7.31 5.33 19.17
N GLY A 30 -8.36 5.09 18.37
CA GLY A 30 -9.39 6.08 18.10
C GLY A 30 -10.39 5.60 17.05
N LEU A 31 -11.24 6.50 16.61
CA LEU A 31 -12.25 6.21 15.61
C LEU A 31 -12.44 7.38 14.64
N THR A 32 -13.00 7.08 13.47
CA THR A 32 -13.45 8.09 12.50
C THR A 32 -14.68 7.57 11.75
N ASP A 33 -15.38 8.44 11.02
CA ASP A 33 -16.44 8.03 10.11
C ASP A 33 -15.84 7.32 8.88
N PHE A 34 -16.54 6.32 8.33
CA PHE A 34 -16.09 5.59 7.14
C PHE A 34 -15.86 6.51 5.92
N ASN A 35 -16.66 7.56 5.75
CA ASN A 35 -16.52 8.49 4.64
C ASN A 35 -15.36 9.49 4.78
N ARG A 36 -14.62 9.45 5.89
CA ARG A 36 -13.39 10.25 5.98
C ARG A 36 -12.42 9.82 4.89
N SER A 37 -11.93 10.81 4.13
CA SER A 37 -10.98 10.60 3.02
C SER A 37 -9.74 11.48 3.14
N CYS A 38 -8.69 11.11 2.42
CA CYS A 38 -7.46 11.90 2.33
C CYS A 38 -7.68 13.26 1.66
N GLU A 39 -8.71 13.41 0.83
CA GLU A 39 -9.07 14.67 0.16
C GLU A 39 -9.60 15.75 1.12
N GLU A 40 -9.96 15.37 2.37
CA GLU A 40 -10.28 16.36 3.41
C GLU A 40 -9.12 17.34 3.67
N ALA A 41 -7.87 16.87 3.54
CA ALA A 41 -6.69 17.74 3.63
C ALA A 41 -6.64 18.81 2.52
N ARG A 42 -7.37 18.57 1.41
CA ARG A 42 -7.56 19.52 0.29
C ARG A 42 -8.90 20.25 0.34
N GLY A 43 -9.64 20.12 1.45
CA GLY A 43 -10.93 20.79 1.69
C GLY A 43 -12.15 20.09 1.08
N LYS A 44 -12.01 18.86 0.56
CA LYS A 44 -13.13 18.08 0.02
C LYS A 44 -13.66 17.12 1.10
N VAL A 45 -14.73 17.51 1.77
CA VAL A 45 -15.35 16.73 2.84
C VAL A 45 -16.58 16.01 2.30
N LEU A 46 -16.62 14.68 2.47
CA LEU A 46 -17.81 13.89 2.13
C LEU A 46 -18.85 13.96 3.26
N PRO A 47 -20.15 13.77 2.96
CA PRO A 47 -21.17 13.60 4.00
C PRO A 47 -20.84 12.40 4.90
N LEU A 48 -21.16 12.52 6.19
CA LEU A 48 -20.97 11.40 7.11
C LEU A 48 -21.76 10.18 6.66
N SER A 49 -21.14 9.01 6.71
CA SER A 49 -21.79 7.72 6.47
C SER A 49 -22.62 7.26 7.67
N GLY A 50 -22.26 7.73 8.88
CA GLY A 50 -22.80 7.24 10.15
C GLY A 50 -22.20 5.89 10.60
N ALA A 51 -21.22 5.35 9.85
CA ALA A 51 -20.53 4.12 10.19
C ALA A 51 -19.15 4.44 10.81
N ALA A 52 -18.95 4.01 12.06
CA ALA A 52 -17.70 4.26 12.78
C ALA A 52 -16.64 3.20 12.45
N VAL A 53 -15.46 3.64 12.01
CA VAL A 53 -14.27 2.81 11.82
C VAL A 53 -13.32 3.04 12.98
N TYR A 54 -13.03 1.97 13.72
CA TYR A 54 -12.15 2.00 14.88
C TYR A 54 -10.74 1.58 14.48
N TYR A 55 -9.74 2.37 14.90
CA TYR A 55 -8.33 2.07 14.68
C TYR A 55 -7.66 1.64 15.97
N ARG A 56 -6.69 0.75 15.84
CA ARG A 56 -5.82 0.26 16.91
C ARG A 56 -4.40 0.73 16.67
N ARG A 57 -3.61 0.83 17.74
CA ARG A 57 -2.18 1.15 17.62
C ARG A 57 -1.35 0.15 18.40
N CYS A 58 -0.40 -0.46 17.72
CA CYS A 58 0.54 -1.38 18.33
C CYS A 58 1.60 -0.63 19.16
N PRO A 59 1.78 -0.92 20.47
CA PRO A 59 2.79 -0.26 21.28
C PRO A 59 4.21 -0.72 20.95
N GLN A 60 4.38 -1.88 20.28
CA GLN A 60 5.70 -2.42 19.96
C GLN A 60 6.25 -2.03 18.60
N CYS A 61 5.41 -1.93 17.56
CA CYS A 61 5.86 -1.56 16.21
C CYS A 61 5.21 -0.28 15.69
N SER A 62 4.35 0.35 16.48
CA SER A 62 3.62 1.58 16.14
C SER A 62 2.67 1.45 14.94
N LEU A 63 2.44 0.25 14.41
CA LEU A 63 1.43 0.06 13.37
C LEU A 63 0.09 0.60 13.86
N VAL A 64 -0.57 1.41 13.04
CA VAL A 64 -1.97 1.79 13.23
C VAL A 64 -2.80 1.05 12.19
N PHE A 65 -3.83 0.35 12.62
CA PHE A 65 -4.63 -0.48 11.73
C PHE A 65 -6.08 -0.57 12.21
N THR A 66 -6.96 -0.96 11.32
CA THR A 66 -8.34 -1.31 11.64
C THR A 66 -8.62 -2.77 11.33
N ASP A 67 -9.46 -3.39 12.13
CA ASP A 67 -10.02 -4.72 11.93
C ASP A 67 -11.45 -4.67 11.35
N ALA A 68 -11.95 -3.48 11.04
CA ALA A 68 -13.31 -3.26 10.54
C ALA A 68 -13.58 -3.92 9.17
N PHE A 69 -12.55 -4.20 8.39
CA PHE A 69 -12.63 -4.76 7.03
C PHE A 69 -12.11 -6.20 6.92
N ASP A 70 -11.76 -6.84 8.05
CA ASP A 70 -11.13 -8.16 8.02
C ASP A 70 -12.06 -9.27 7.48
N ASP A 71 -13.35 -9.06 7.56
CA ASP A 71 -14.37 -9.99 7.05
C ASP A 71 -14.85 -9.62 5.64
N TRP A 72 -14.25 -8.59 5.00
CA TRP A 72 -14.64 -8.15 3.68
C TRP A 72 -14.10 -9.06 2.58
N SER A 73 -14.95 -9.40 1.65
CA SER A 73 -14.59 -10.02 0.38
C SER A 73 -14.08 -8.97 -0.62
N MET A 74 -13.48 -9.42 -1.72
CA MET A 74 -13.12 -8.52 -2.82
C MET A 74 -14.33 -7.73 -3.36
N ALA A 75 -15.51 -8.36 -3.42
CA ALA A 75 -16.74 -7.70 -3.85
C ALA A 75 -17.18 -6.57 -2.90
N ASP A 76 -16.91 -6.70 -1.57
CA ASP A 76 -17.19 -5.64 -0.60
C ASP A 76 -16.25 -4.45 -0.84
N PHE A 77 -14.95 -4.69 -1.08
CA PHE A 77 -14.01 -3.64 -1.43
C PHE A 77 -14.38 -2.92 -2.74
N GLU A 78 -14.77 -3.67 -3.78
CA GLU A 78 -15.24 -3.10 -5.05
C GLU A 78 -16.52 -2.28 -4.85
N ALA A 79 -17.47 -2.76 -4.05
CA ALA A 79 -18.74 -2.06 -3.83
C ALA A 79 -18.59 -0.76 -3.01
N HIS A 80 -17.72 -0.76 -1.99
CA HIS A 80 -17.69 0.31 -1.00
C HIS A 80 -16.47 1.24 -1.11
N ILE A 81 -15.36 0.79 -1.68
CA ILE A 81 -14.14 1.58 -1.86
C ILE A 81 -13.86 1.81 -3.34
N TYR A 82 -13.55 0.75 -4.11
CA TYR A 82 -13.08 0.86 -5.50
C TYR A 82 -14.22 0.95 -6.52
N ASN A 83 -15.24 1.73 -6.20
CA ASN A 83 -16.41 1.99 -7.05
C ASN A 83 -16.25 3.29 -7.87
N ASP A 84 -17.27 3.64 -8.66
CA ASP A 84 -17.28 4.85 -9.50
C ASP A 84 -17.03 6.14 -8.71
N GLY A 85 -17.33 6.17 -7.41
CA GLY A 85 -17.06 7.30 -6.52
C GLY A 85 -15.61 7.40 -6.06
N TYR A 86 -14.74 6.41 -6.37
CA TYR A 86 -13.35 6.41 -5.88
C TYR A 86 -12.53 7.58 -6.45
N LEU A 87 -12.79 7.98 -7.69
CA LEU A 87 -12.17 9.16 -8.32
C LEU A 87 -12.38 10.47 -7.53
N ALA A 88 -13.44 10.56 -6.74
CA ALA A 88 -13.68 11.75 -5.91
C ALA A 88 -12.75 11.81 -4.69
N VAL A 89 -12.20 10.68 -4.25
CA VAL A 89 -11.33 10.56 -3.08
C VAL A 89 -9.87 10.26 -3.42
N ASP A 90 -9.58 9.87 -4.67
CA ASP A 90 -8.24 9.70 -5.21
C ASP A 90 -8.23 9.99 -6.73
N PRO A 91 -8.21 11.26 -7.14
CA PRO A 91 -8.34 11.63 -8.55
C PRO A 91 -7.12 11.26 -9.41
N ASP A 92 -5.95 11.11 -8.78
CA ASP A 92 -4.67 10.95 -9.48
C ASP A 92 -4.30 9.47 -9.74
N TYR A 93 -5.08 8.51 -9.21
CA TYR A 93 -4.68 7.09 -9.19
C TYR A 93 -4.71 6.42 -10.57
N VAL A 94 -5.57 6.88 -11.49
CA VAL A 94 -5.80 6.21 -12.78
C VAL A 94 -4.64 6.39 -13.76
N GLU A 95 -4.13 7.63 -13.91
CA GLU A 95 -3.18 7.99 -14.96
C GLU A 95 -2.03 8.87 -14.45
N THR A 96 -2.33 9.94 -13.73
CA THR A 96 -1.35 10.96 -13.34
C THR A 96 -0.25 10.38 -12.44
N ARG A 97 -0.63 9.70 -11.38
CA ARG A 97 0.32 9.11 -10.42
C ARG A 97 1.14 7.99 -11.06
N PRO A 98 0.56 6.95 -11.71
CA PRO A 98 1.36 5.87 -12.30
C PRO A 98 2.28 6.35 -13.42
N THR A 99 1.89 7.35 -14.24
CA THR A 99 2.75 7.94 -15.27
C THR A 99 3.94 8.67 -14.65
N ASN A 100 3.71 9.51 -13.64
CA ASN A 100 4.78 10.24 -12.95
C ASN A 100 5.73 9.28 -12.23
N THR A 101 5.19 8.25 -11.59
CA THR A 101 5.98 7.23 -10.90
C THR A 101 6.82 6.43 -11.88
N ALA A 102 6.27 6.05 -13.04
CA ALA A 102 7.02 5.38 -14.10
C ALA A 102 8.22 6.22 -14.57
N ALA A 103 8.05 7.53 -14.75
CA ALA A 103 9.13 8.43 -15.15
C ALA A 103 10.26 8.49 -14.10
N VAL A 104 9.90 8.49 -12.80
CA VAL A 104 10.88 8.46 -11.70
C VAL A 104 11.64 7.13 -11.70
N VAL A 105 10.93 6.00 -11.78
CA VAL A 105 11.54 4.66 -11.83
C VAL A 105 12.43 4.51 -13.05
N ALA A 106 11.95 4.95 -14.23
CA ALA A 106 12.72 4.90 -15.47
C ALA A 106 14.02 5.70 -15.37
N LYS A 107 13.97 6.92 -14.83
CA LYS A 107 15.15 7.75 -14.60
C LYS A 107 16.11 7.09 -13.61
N THR A 108 15.58 6.52 -12.52
CA THR A 108 16.38 5.93 -11.45
C THR A 108 17.16 4.71 -11.95
N PHE A 109 16.54 3.86 -12.75
CA PHE A 109 17.13 2.59 -13.22
C PHE A 109 17.52 2.60 -14.71
N ALA A 110 17.67 3.78 -15.32
CA ALA A 110 17.97 3.92 -16.75
C ALA A 110 19.16 3.07 -17.22
N ALA A 111 20.23 3.00 -16.40
CA ALA A 111 21.45 2.24 -16.74
C ALA A 111 21.25 0.71 -16.77
N ALA A 112 20.15 0.21 -16.23
CA ALA A 112 19.84 -1.22 -16.16
C ALA A 112 18.55 -1.59 -16.90
N ALA A 113 17.88 -0.63 -17.54
CA ALA A 113 16.55 -0.79 -18.12
C ALA A 113 16.46 -1.97 -19.11
N ASP A 114 17.44 -2.15 -19.96
CA ASP A 114 17.53 -3.22 -20.99
C ASP A 114 17.74 -4.63 -20.40
N SER A 115 18.07 -4.73 -19.11
CA SER A 115 18.34 -5.98 -18.40
C SER A 115 17.37 -6.27 -17.26
N LEU A 116 16.53 -5.30 -16.88
CA LEU A 116 15.57 -5.47 -15.77
C LEU A 116 14.25 -6.05 -16.24
N ASP A 117 13.81 -7.04 -15.48
CA ASP A 117 12.43 -7.49 -15.47
C ASP A 117 11.70 -6.84 -14.28
N VAL A 118 10.63 -6.11 -14.56
CA VAL A 118 9.87 -5.35 -13.56
C VAL A 118 8.49 -5.95 -13.36
N LEU A 119 8.05 -6.05 -12.12
CA LEU A 119 6.66 -6.29 -11.75
C LEU A 119 6.12 -5.07 -11.02
N ASP A 120 5.02 -4.52 -11.51
CA ASP A 120 4.23 -3.50 -10.81
C ASP A 120 3.10 -4.21 -10.04
N TYR A 121 3.30 -4.41 -8.75
CA TYR A 121 2.37 -5.09 -7.84
C TYR A 121 1.37 -4.09 -7.27
N GLY A 122 0.07 -4.36 -7.45
CA GLY A 122 -0.99 -3.38 -7.15
C GLY A 122 -1.04 -2.25 -8.18
N GLY A 123 -0.61 -2.52 -9.42
CA GLY A 123 -0.43 -1.53 -10.49
C GLY A 123 -1.71 -1.11 -11.22
N GLY A 124 -2.90 -1.45 -10.70
CA GLY A 124 -4.18 -1.02 -11.21
C GLY A 124 -4.39 -1.42 -12.67
N ASN A 125 -4.55 -0.43 -13.53
CA ASN A 125 -4.84 -0.61 -14.97
C ASN A 125 -3.58 -0.75 -15.85
N GLY A 126 -2.40 -0.94 -15.25
CA GLY A 126 -1.16 -1.26 -15.97
C GLY A 126 -0.45 -0.08 -16.64
N VAL A 127 -0.83 1.16 -16.33
CA VAL A 127 -0.21 2.36 -16.94
C VAL A 127 1.28 2.42 -16.65
N MET A 128 1.69 2.17 -15.39
CA MET A 128 3.11 2.24 -15.03
C MET A 128 3.96 1.23 -15.81
N ALA A 129 3.53 -0.03 -15.90
CA ALA A 129 4.27 -1.05 -16.66
C ALA A 129 4.35 -0.69 -18.15
N ALA A 130 3.26 -0.18 -18.74
CA ALA A 130 3.26 0.27 -20.13
C ALA A 130 4.24 1.43 -20.37
N GLU A 131 4.30 2.41 -19.46
CA GLU A 131 5.26 3.52 -19.54
C GLU A 131 6.71 3.05 -19.38
N LEU A 132 6.99 2.11 -18.46
CA LEU A 132 8.35 1.55 -18.33
C LEU A 132 8.82 0.87 -19.62
N LEU A 133 7.93 0.13 -20.32
CA LEU A 133 8.28 -0.44 -21.63
C LEU A 133 8.60 0.65 -22.67
N ARG A 134 7.86 1.76 -22.69
CA ARG A 134 8.16 2.92 -23.55
C ARG A 134 9.49 3.58 -23.21
N HIS A 135 9.91 3.52 -21.95
CA HIS A 135 11.20 4.00 -21.48
C HIS A 135 12.36 2.99 -21.70
N GLY A 136 12.14 1.89 -22.42
CA GLY A 136 13.15 0.95 -22.81
C GLY A 136 13.48 -0.15 -21.79
N PHE A 137 12.61 -0.36 -20.81
CA PHE A 137 12.73 -1.53 -19.93
C PHE A 137 12.52 -2.81 -20.75
N ARG A 138 13.34 -3.82 -20.48
CA ARG A 138 13.31 -5.11 -21.17
C ARG A 138 11.96 -5.79 -21.02
N SER A 139 11.40 -5.75 -19.84
CA SER A 139 10.13 -6.38 -19.49
C SER A 139 9.50 -5.64 -18.31
N ALA A 140 8.21 -5.34 -18.42
CA ALA A 140 7.41 -4.84 -17.33
C ALA A 140 6.03 -5.50 -17.37
N ALA A 141 5.58 -6.02 -16.23
CA ALA A 141 4.29 -6.66 -16.05
C ALA A 141 3.53 -5.97 -14.92
N THR A 142 2.22 -6.06 -14.94
CA THR A 142 1.35 -5.60 -13.85
C THR A 142 0.64 -6.80 -13.24
N TYR A 143 0.50 -6.79 -11.93
CA TYR A 143 -0.40 -7.67 -11.19
C TYR A 143 -1.23 -6.85 -10.23
N ASP A 144 -2.55 -6.98 -10.30
CA ASP A 144 -3.48 -6.29 -9.42
C ASP A 144 -4.74 -7.15 -9.22
N ALA A 145 -5.01 -7.52 -7.97
CA ALA A 145 -6.13 -8.39 -7.61
C ALA A 145 -7.51 -7.77 -7.93
N PHE A 146 -7.63 -6.44 -7.97
CA PHE A 146 -8.88 -5.72 -8.23
C PHE A 146 -9.05 -5.32 -9.71
N SER A 147 -8.00 -5.37 -10.52
CA SER A 147 -8.06 -4.99 -11.94
C SER A 147 -8.35 -6.18 -12.83
N GLN A 148 -9.50 -6.18 -13.53
CA GLN A 148 -9.93 -7.33 -14.37
C GLN A 148 -8.89 -7.77 -15.41
N GLY A 149 -8.11 -6.85 -15.95
CA GLY A 149 -7.09 -7.14 -16.97
C GLY A 149 -5.78 -7.69 -16.39
N PHE A 150 -5.58 -7.64 -15.07
CA PHE A 150 -4.27 -7.90 -14.43
C PHE A 150 -4.36 -8.80 -13.19
N ARG A 151 -5.45 -9.55 -13.03
CA ARG A 151 -5.70 -10.45 -11.89
C ARG A 151 -4.90 -11.75 -11.92
N GLU A 152 -4.27 -12.08 -13.04
CA GLU A 152 -3.48 -13.29 -13.15
C GLU A 152 -2.14 -13.11 -12.46
N ARG A 153 -1.95 -13.82 -11.34
CA ARG A 153 -0.70 -13.77 -10.58
C ARG A 153 0.45 -14.34 -11.41
N PRO A 154 1.57 -13.60 -11.55
CA PRO A 154 2.75 -14.13 -12.24
C PRO A 154 3.28 -15.40 -11.58
N TRP A 155 3.77 -16.33 -12.40
CA TRP A 155 4.36 -17.60 -11.95
C TRP A 155 5.89 -17.53 -11.79
N ARG A 156 6.51 -16.39 -12.16
CA ARG A 156 7.96 -16.15 -12.12
C ARG A 156 8.32 -15.03 -11.17
N ARG A 157 9.58 -14.97 -10.78
CA ARG A 157 10.15 -13.89 -9.98
C ARG A 157 10.69 -12.76 -10.86
N PHE A 158 10.88 -11.60 -10.25
CA PHE A 158 11.32 -10.37 -10.89
C PHE A 158 12.47 -9.74 -10.13
N ARG A 159 13.44 -9.17 -10.85
CA ARG A 159 14.57 -8.48 -10.25
C ARG A 159 14.18 -7.14 -9.62
N LEU A 160 13.19 -6.46 -10.17
CA LEU A 160 12.60 -5.26 -9.58
C LEU A 160 11.09 -5.51 -9.40
N VAL A 161 10.63 -5.48 -8.17
CA VAL A 161 9.20 -5.42 -7.85
C VAL A 161 8.90 -4.02 -7.35
N THR A 162 7.92 -3.36 -7.96
CA THR A 162 7.40 -2.08 -7.50
C THR A 162 6.02 -2.25 -6.88
N CYS A 163 5.67 -1.41 -5.89
CA CYS A 163 4.36 -1.43 -5.25
C CYS A 163 4.09 -0.04 -4.67
N PHE A 164 3.32 0.76 -5.39
CA PHE A 164 3.08 2.14 -4.99
C PHE A 164 1.66 2.34 -4.50
N GLU A 165 1.51 2.98 -3.33
CA GLU A 165 0.21 3.29 -2.71
C GLU A 165 -0.70 2.05 -2.63
N THR A 166 -0.18 0.96 -2.08
CA THR A 166 -0.89 -0.34 -2.03
C THR A 166 -0.80 -0.99 -0.64
N LEU A 167 0.36 -0.88 0.06
CA LEU A 167 0.57 -1.56 1.34
C LEU A 167 -0.42 -1.11 2.43
N GLU A 168 -0.82 0.14 2.42
CA GLU A 168 -1.82 0.73 3.34
C GLU A 168 -3.22 0.17 3.15
N HIS A 169 -3.50 -0.42 1.99
CA HIS A 169 -4.79 -1.02 1.66
C HIS A 169 -4.90 -2.50 2.05
N MET A 170 -3.81 -3.12 2.48
CA MET A 170 -3.79 -4.55 2.80
C MET A 170 -4.46 -4.83 4.15
N ALA A 171 -5.58 -5.55 4.13
CA ALA A 171 -6.23 -6.03 5.35
C ALA A 171 -5.37 -7.06 6.11
N ASP A 172 -4.63 -7.90 5.37
CA ASP A 172 -3.58 -8.80 5.89
C ASP A 172 -2.22 -8.43 5.30
N PRO A 173 -1.46 -7.53 5.97
CA PRO A 173 -0.17 -7.08 5.47
C PRO A 173 0.90 -8.18 5.47
N VAL A 174 0.78 -9.22 6.30
CA VAL A 174 1.75 -10.33 6.34
C VAL A 174 1.57 -11.23 5.12
N SER A 175 0.34 -11.59 4.78
CA SER A 175 0.07 -12.38 3.57
C SER A 175 0.41 -11.59 2.30
N GLY A 176 0.11 -10.28 2.25
CA GLY A 176 0.50 -9.43 1.13
C GLY A 176 2.02 -9.32 0.96
N ALA A 177 2.76 -9.12 2.07
CA ALA A 177 4.22 -9.10 2.04
C ALA A 177 4.81 -10.46 1.62
N ALA A 178 4.23 -11.58 2.07
CA ALA A 178 4.65 -12.91 1.66
C ALA A 178 4.50 -13.11 0.15
N ASP A 179 3.37 -12.67 -0.41
CA ASP A 179 3.09 -12.76 -1.84
C ASP A 179 4.08 -11.93 -2.69
N ILE A 180 4.37 -10.70 -2.25
CA ILE A 180 5.37 -9.83 -2.89
C ILE A 180 6.77 -10.46 -2.84
N VAL A 181 7.17 -11.00 -1.69
CA VAL A 181 8.49 -11.61 -1.49
C VAL A 181 8.67 -12.88 -2.30
N ASP A 182 7.61 -13.67 -2.50
CA ASP A 182 7.65 -14.85 -3.37
C ASP A 182 7.86 -14.48 -4.86
N LEU A 183 7.42 -13.29 -5.27
CA LEU A 183 7.62 -12.75 -6.62
C LEU A 183 8.96 -12.00 -6.79
N LEU A 184 9.70 -11.79 -5.70
CA LEU A 184 10.99 -11.10 -5.72
C LEU A 184 12.15 -12.09 -5.90
N ASP A 185 13.05 -11.84 -6.85
CA ASP A 185 14.29 -12.61 -7.01
C ASP A 185 15.17 -12.53 -5.74
N GLU A 186 16.07 -13.51 -5.58
CA GLU A 186 16.98 -13.55 -4.42
C GLU A 186 17.89 -12.31 -4.35
N ASP A 187 18.35 -11.82 -5.50
CA ASP A 187 19.13 -10.58 -5.67
C ASP A 187 18.27 -9.41 -6.18
N GLY A 188 16.97 -9.46 -5.93
CA GLY A 188 16.03 -8.44 -6.36
C GLY A 188 15.92 -7.26 -5.39
N LEU A 189 15.32 -6.19 -5.90
CA LEU A 189 14.91 -5.00 -5.12
C LEU A 189 13.40 -4.89 -5.11
N PHE A 190 12.83 -4.72 -3.95
CA PHE A 190 11.45 -4.28 -3.77
C PHE A 190 11.43 -2.79 -3.49
N LEU A 191 10.87 -1.98 -4.41
CA LEU A 191 10.72 -0.52 -4.32
C LEU A 191 9.24 -0.21 -4.11
N PHE A 192 8.90 0.52 -3.05
CA PHE A 192 7.51 0.76 -2.74
C PHE A 192 7.27 2.14 -2.12
N SER A 193 6.03 2.61 -2.22
CA SER A 193 5.53 3.73 -1.45
C SER A 193 4.44 3.30 -0.49
N THR A 194 4.44 3.91 0.65
CA THR A 194 3.34 4.04 1.62
C THR A 194 3.74 5.11 2.60
N LEU A 195 2.85 6.04 2.94
CA LEU A 195 3.25 7.14 3.81
C LEU A 195 3.47 6.63 5.24
N ALA A 196 4.72 6.62 5.68
CA ALA A 196 5.08 6.28 7.05
C ALA A 196 4.62 7.36 8.03
N GLN A 197 4.29 6.95 9.25
CA GLN A 197 3.91 7.87 10.31
C GLN A 197 4.99 8.96 10.50
N PRO A 198 4.63 10.26 10.46
CA PRO A 198 5.58 11.34 10.62
C PRO A 198 6.11 11.42 12.06
N ALA A 199 7.22 12.13 12.27
CA ALA A 199 7.88 12.25 13.58
C ALA A 199 6.94 12.81 14.68
N ASN A 200 6.02 13.70 14.32
CA ASN A 200 5.02 14.27 15.21
C ASN A 200 3.70 13.50 15.27
N PHE A 201 3.67 12.22 14.83
CA PHE A 201 2.46 11.43 14.79
C PHE A 201 1.74 11.34 16.15
N ASN A 202 2.47 11.33 17.27
CA ASN A 202 1.87 11.30 18.60
C ASN A 202 1.01 12.55 18.90
N ASP A 203 1.37 13.71 18.35
CA ASP A 203 0.61 14.95 18.52
C ASP A 203 -0.58 15.02 17.55
N LEU A 204 -0.42 14.43 16.37
CA LEU A 204 -1.48 14.36 15.35
C LEU A 204 -2.56 13.34 15.72
N GLY A 205 -2.15 12.14 16.10
CA GLY A 205 -3.07 11.04 16.41
C GLY A 205 -4.05 10.79 15.27
N MET A 206 -5.33 10.65 15.62
CA MET A 206 -6.42 10.46 14.64
C MET A 206 -6.64 11.66 13.69
N ARG A 207 -6.00 12.81 13.91
CA ARG A 207 -6.04 13.96 12.99
C ARG A 207 -5.09 13.83 11.80
N TRP A 208 -4.22 12.83 11.79
CA TRP A 208 -3.36 12.59 10.65
C TRP A 208 -4.20 12.37 9.39
N TRP A 209 -3.94 13.16 8.35
CA TRP A 209 -4.76 13.21 7.15
C TRP A 209 -4.78 11.89 6.37
N TYR A 210 -3.73 11.08 6.51
CA TYR A 210 -3.61 9.79 5.83
C TYR A 210 -4.53 8.70 6.44
N ILE A 211 -5.17 8.95 7.58
CA ILE A 211 -6.22 8.09 8.13
C ILE A 211 -7.50 8.34 7.35
N GLY A 212 -7.68 7.60 6.26
CA GLY A 212 -8.78 7.73 5.32
C GLY A 212 -9.43 6.38 5.01
N PRO A 213 -10.38 5.90 5.82
CA PRO A 213 -11.03 4.62 5.54
C PRO A 213 -11.77 4.62 4.20
N ARG A 214 -12.29 5.77 3.72
CA ARG A 214 -12.94 5.88 2.41
C ARG A 214 -11.94 5.69 1.24
N ASN A 215 -10.66 5.95 1.46
CA ASN A 215 -9.59 5.59 0.51
C ASN A 215 -9.21 4.11 0.60
N GLY A 216 -9.65 3.39 1.64
CA GLY A 216 -9.19 2.03 1.90
C GLY A 216 -7.91 1.96 2.73
N HIS A 217 -7.55 3.02 3.45
CA HIS A 217 -6.37 3.03 4.32
C HIS A 217 -6.64 2.25 5.61
N ILE A 218 -6.29 0.98 5.58
CA ILE A 218 -6.56 -0.03 6.62
C ILE A 218 -5.36 -0.21 7.54
N THR A 219 -4.14 -0.17 6.95
CA THR A 219 -2.88 -0.53 7.61
C THR A 219 -1.88 0.60 7.43
N LEU A 220 -1.71 1.41 8.47
CA LEU A 220 -0.91 2.64 8.42
C LEU A 220 0.45 2.39 9.08
N HIS A 221 1.47 2.31 8.26
CA HIS A 221 2.80 1.88 8.69
C HIS A 221 3.59 2.98 9.41
N SER A 222 4.42 2.57 10.35
CA SER A 222 5.61 3.27 10.79
C SER A 222 6.83 2.65 10.12
N ARG A 223 7.97 3.34 10.09
CA ARG A 223 9.24 2.75 9.61
C ARG A 223 9.59 1.47 10.38
N LEU A 224 9.30 1.43 11.69
CA LEU A 224 9.53 0.25 12.52
C LEU A 224 8.61 -0.91 12.12
N SER A 225 7.33 -0.65 11.82
CA SER A 225 6.43 -1.70 11.38
C SER A 225 6.81 -2.26 10.01
N LEU A 226 7.29 -1.43 9.08
CA LEU A 226 7.83 -1.87 7.79
C LEU A 226 9.06 -2.76 7.97
N THR A 227 10.01 -2.33 8.81
CA THR A 227 11.20 -3.14 9.13
C THR A 227 10.81 -4.49 9.74
N ARG A 228 9.83 -4.52 10.64
CA ARG A 228 9.36 -5.78 11.24
C ARG A 228 8.60 -6.65 10.25
N LEU A 229 7.80 -6.05 9.37
CA LEU A 229 7.03 -6.77 8.36
C LEU A 229 7.96 -7.52 7.41
N PHE A 230 8.86 -6.80 6.74
CA PHE A 230 9.76 -7.41 5.75
C PHE A 230 10.91 -8.20 6.38
N GLY A 231 11.31 -7.85 7.62
CA GLY A 231 12.28 -8.63 8.40
C GLY A 231 11.83 -10.07 8.70
N ARG A 232 10.51 -10.34 8.73
CA ARG A 232 9.96 -11.71 8.85
C ARG A 232 10.37 -12.61 7.67
N PHE A 233 10.67 -12.00 6.53
CA PHE A 233 11.05 -12.67 5.28
C PHE A 233 12.54 -12.52 4.95
N GLY A 234 13.33 -12.06 5.93
CA GLY A 234 14.78 -11.90 5.77
C GLY A 234 15.21 -10.69 4.93
N LEU A 235 14.32 -9.71 4.73
CA LEU A 235 14.67 -8.49 4.01
C LEU A 235 15.03 -7.35 4.98
N ASN A 236 16.04 -6.58 4.59
CA ASN A 236 16.34 -5.27 5.17
C ASN A 236 15.42 -4.22 4.54
N VAL A 237 15.09 -3.18 5.31
CA VAL A 237 14.30 -2.04 4.81
C VAL A 237 15.10 -0.77 4.95
N ALA A 238 15.13 0.04 3.88
CA ALA A 238 15.63 1.42 3.93
C ALA A 238 14.54 2.37 3.45
N SER A 239 14.51 3.57 4.04
CA SER A 239 13.54 4.62 3.69
C SER A 239 14.32 5.84 3.23
N PHE A 240 14.01 6.36 2.04
CA PHE A 240 14.65 7.57 1.51
C PHE A 240 13.99 8.84 2.05
N ASP A 241 12.70 8.76 2.26
CA ASP A 241 11.87 9.79 2.91
C ASP A 241 10.73 9.12 3.69
N ASP A 242 9.66 9.84 3.99
CA ASP A 242 8.50 9.27 4.68
C ASP A 242 7.60 8.43 3.76
N ASN A 243 7.79 8.51 2.43
CA ASN A 243 6.93 7.86 1.46
C ASN A 243 7.62 6.74 0.64
N ILE A 244 8.91 6.91 0.30
CA ILE A 244 9.63 5.98 -0.58
C ILE A 244 10.56 5.08 0.22
N HIS A 245 10.39 3.79 0.00
CA HIS A 245 11.09 2.75 0.73
C HIS A 245 11.60 1.66 -0.22
N VAL A 246 12.59 0.92 0.23
CA VAL A 246 13.06 -0.29 -0.43
C VAL A 246 13.23 -1.42 0.56
N ALA A 247 12.98 -2.66 0.08
CA ALA A 247 13.32 -3.87 0.83
C ALA A 247 14.17 -4.80 -0.06
N TYR A 248 15.18 -5.45 0.55
CA TYR A 248 16.19 -6.24 -0.15
C TYR A 248 16.87 -7.22 0.82
N ARG A 249 17.37 -8.35 0.29
CA ARG A 249 18.25 -9.26 1.05
C ARG A 249 19.68 -8.73 1.06
N THR A 250 20.22 -8.50 -0.12
CA THR A 250 21.49 -7.82 -0.37
C THR A 250 21.26 -6.69 -1.37
N ILE A 251 22.04 -5.60 -1.30
CA ILE A 251 21.88 -4.50 -2.23
C ILE A 251 22.26 -4.99 -3.64
N PRO A 252 21.31 -5.04 -4.60
CA PRO A 252 21.60 -5.49 -5.95
C PRO A 252 22.56 -4.55 -6.67
N ASP A 253 23.40 -5.10 -7.55
CA ASP A 253 24.38 -4.30 -8.30
C ASP A 253 23.72 -3.17 -9.11
N PHE A 254 22.59 -3.46 -9.74
CA PHE A 254 21.85 -2.48 -10.53
C PHE A 254 21.26 -1.32 -9.69
N ALA A 255 21.15 -1.50 -8.39
CA ALA A 255 20.55 -0.53 -7.47
C ALA A 255 21.57 0.15 -6.53
N ARG A 256 22.87 -0.17 -6.61
CA ARG A 256 23.88 0.40 -5.69
C ARG A 256 23.90 1.92 -5.67
N HIS A 257 23.60 2.56 -6.78
CA HIS A 257 23.58 4.03 -6.89
C HIS A 257 22.48 4.68 -6.06
N VAL A 258 21.35 3.97 -5.82
CA VAL A 258 20.21 4.44 -5.02
C VAL A 258 20.57 4.60 -3.54
N PHE A 259 21.58 3.85 -3.06
CA PHE A 259 22.04 3.85 -1.67
C PHE A 259 23.26 4.76 -1.41
N LYS A 260 23.73 5.48 -2.42
CA LYS A 260 24.92 6.35 -2.32
C LYS A 260 24.57 7.82 -2.14
N ALA A 261 23.27 8.16 -2.02
CA ALA A 261 22.79 9.53 -1.87
C ALA A 261 22.89 10.02 -0.42
#